data_3e4c2fe5931f8af195c815fabaf98c9e
#
_entry.id   3e4c2fe5931f8af195c815fabaf98c9e
#
_cell.length_a   1.000
_cell.length_b   1.000
_cell.length_c   1.000
_cell.angle_alpha   90.00
_cell.angle_beta   90.00
_cell.angle_gamma   90.00
#
_symmetry.space_group_name_H-M   'P 1'
#
loop_
_entity.id
_entity.type
_entity.pdbx_description
1 polymer ?
#
loop_
_entity_poly.entity_id
_entity_poly.type
_entity_poly.pdbx_seq_one_letter_code
_entity_poly.pdbx_strand_id
1 'polypeptide(L)' 'MTEPNEQQKALIEHHKLNPANWLVYAETREKLIIKNRRGMRRELKKEGVK' A
#
# COMPACT_ATOMS: atom_id res chain seq x y z
N MET A 1 4.16 4.44 11.00
CA MET A 1 3.31 4.14 9.84
C MET A 1 2.37 5.28 9.58
N THR A 2 2.09 5.56 8.33
CA THR A 2 1.24 6.68 7.94
C THR A 2 0.05 6.19 7.12
N GLU A 3 -1.00 7.01 7.08
CA GLU A 3 -2.13 6.71 6.24
C GLU A 3 -1.73 6.86 4.77
N PRO A 4 -2.27 6.00 3.89
CA PRO A 4 -1.93 6.10 2.48
C PRO A 4 -2.52 7.37 1.86
N ASN A 5 -1.74 7.99 0.97
CA ASN A 5 -2.25 9.13 0.20
C ASN A 5 -3.12 8.60 -0.96
N GLU A 6 -3.62 9.52 -1.79
CA GLU A 6 -4.54 9.12 -2.86
C GLU A 6 -3.91 8.14 -3.85
N GLN A 7 -2.66 8.35 -4.21
CA GLN A 7 -1.96 7.45 -5.12
C GLN A 7 -1.73 6.08 -4.48
N GLN A 8 -1.39 6.07 -3.22
CA GLN A 8 -1.18 4.82 -2.49
C GLN A 8 -2.49 4.08 -2.29
N LYS A 9 -3.57 4.80 -2.02
CA LYS A 9 -4.88 4.17 -1.92
C LYS A 9 -5.29 3.52 -3.22
N ALA A 10 -5.05 4.19 -4.34
CA ALA A 10 -5.37 3.63 -5.65
C ALA A 10 -4.59 2.34 -5.89
N LEU A 11 -3.32 2.31 -5.52
CA LEU A 11 -2.52 1.11 -5.67
C LEU A 11 -3.05 -0.04 -4.79
N ILE A 12 -3.41 0.27 -3.56
CA ILE A 12 -3.96 -0.74 -2.66
C ILE A 12 -5.26 -1.31 -3.22
N GLU A 13 -6.13 -0.45 -3.73
CA GLU A 13 -7.38 -0.90 -4.35
C GLU A 13 -7.13 -1.71 -5.61
N HIS A 14 -6.11 -1.35 -6.37
CA HIS A 14 -5.74 -2.09 -7.58
C HIS A 14 -5.40 -3.55 -7.24
N HIS A 15 -4.85 -3.78 -6.07
CA HIS A 15 -4.53 -5.12 -5.59
C HIS A 15 -5.69 -5.76 -4.84
N LYS A 16 -6.89 -5.20 -4.97
CA LYS A 16 -8.11 -5.71 -4.34
C LYS A 16 -8.03 -5.73 -2.83
N LEU A 17 -7.33 -4.77 -2.26
CA LEU A 17 -7.23 -4.60 -0.82
C LEU A 17 -8.00 -3.36 -0.41
N ASN A 18 -8.42 -3.31 0.85
CA ASN A 18 -9.15 -2.17 1.37
C ASN A 18 -8.17 -1.17 1.98
N PRO A 19 -7.98 0.01 1.36
CA PRO A 19 -7.01 0.97 1.88
C PRO A 19 -7.33 1.49 3.28
N ALA A 20 -8.58 1.37 3.71
CA ALA A 20 -8.96 1.78 5.06
C ALA A 20 -8.38 0.85 6.13
N ASN A 21 -8.04 -0.39 5.76
CA ASN A 21 -7.48 -1.37 6.69
C ASN A 21 -5.96 -1.44 6.66
N TRP A 22 -5.33 -0.68 5.78
CA TRP A 22 -3.89 -0.78 5.59
C TRP A 22 -3.24 0.57 5.81
N LEU A 23 -2.05 0.53 6.39
CA LEU A 23 -1.24 1.71 6.60
C LEU A 23 0.07 1.54 5.83
N VAL A 24 0.66 2.65 5.44
CA VAL A 24 1.94 2.63 4.71
C VAL A 24 3.06 2.41 5.71
N TYR A 25 3.76 1.31 5.57
CA TYR A 25 4.91 0.99 6.41
C TYR A 25 6.19 1.58 5.82
N ALA A 26 6.39 1.40 4.52
CA ALA A 26 7.54 1.93 3.81
C ALA A 26 7.19 2.02 2.34
N GLU A 27 7.91 2.87 1.63
CA GLU A 27 7.70 3.02 0.20
C GLU A 27 9.05 3.12 -0.48
N THR A 28 9.25 2.28 -1.50
CA THR A 28 10.44 2.33 -2.32
C THR A 28 10.04 2.78 -3.72
N ARG A 29 11.04 2.92 -4.58
CA ARG A 29 10.80 3.35 -5.95
C ARG A 29 9.92 2.35 -6.72
N GLU A 30 10.00 1.08 -6.39
CA GLU A 30 9.31 0.01 -7.12
C GLU A 30 8.20 -0.66 -6.34
N LYS A 31 8.17 -0.49 -5.04
CA LYS A 31 7.26 -1.21 -4.18
C LYS A 31 6.65 -0.30 -3.13
N LEU A 32 5.45 -0.64 -2.74
CA LEU A 32 4.81 -0.02 -1.58
C LEU A 32 4.60 -1.11 -0.53
N ILE A 33 5.16 -0.91 0.64
CA ILE A 33 5.03 -1.87 1.74
C ILE A 33 3.97 -1.36 2.69
N ILE A 34 2.94 -2.17 2.88
CA ILE A 34 1.82 -1.81 3.74
C ILE A 34 1.67 -2.84 4.85
N LYS A 35 1.07 -2.42 5.94
CA LYS A 35 0.85 -3.27 7.10
C LYS A 35 -0.54 -3.01 7.65
N ASN A 36 -1.26 -4.06 8.01
CA ASN A 36 -2.59 -3.90 8.56
C ASN A 36 -2.55 -3.93 10.09
N ARG A 37 -3.72 -3.78 10.71
CA ARG A 37 -3.82 -3.73 12.17
C ARG A 37 -3.48 -5.06 12.83
N ARG A 38 -3.57 -6.14 12.08
CA ARG A 38 -3.25 -7.47 12.59
C ARG A 38 -1.76 -7.78 12.55
N GLY A 39 -0.98 -6.85 11.99
CA GLY A 39 0.45 -7.05 11.85
C GLY A 39 0.88 -7.75 10.57
N MET A 40 -0.05 -7.99 9.66
CA MET A 40 0.30 -8.56 8.36
C MET A 40 0.91 -7.50 7.46
N ARG A 41 2.00 -7.85 6.81
CA ARG A 41 2.69 -6.94 5.91
C ARG A 41 2.59 -7.47 4.48
N ARG A 42 2.38 -6.55 3.54
CA ARG A 42 2.34 -6.90 2.13
C ARG A 42 3.19 -5.93 1.33
N GLU A 43 3.77 -6.43 0.28
CA GLU A 43 4.54 -5.63 -0.66
C GLU A 43 3.78 -5.56 -1.97
N LEU A 44 3.46 -4.35 -2.40
CA LEU A 44 2.74 -4.13 -3.64
C LEU A 44 3.69 -3.53 -4.68
N LYS A 45 3.79 -4.17 -5.83
CA LYS A 45 4.60 -3.64 -6.92
C LYS A 45 3.87 -2.49 -7.58
N LYS A 46 4.61 -1.45 -7.92
CA LYS A 46 4.05 -0.27 -8.59
C LYS A 46 4.03 -0.47 -10.11
N GLU A 47 3.46 -1.56 -10.57
CA GLU A 47 3.40 -1.84 -12.01
C GLU A 47 2.44 -0.90 -12.71
N GLY A 48 2.84 -0.43 -13.88
CA GLY A 48 2.00 0.42 -14.69
C GLY A 48 1.82 1.83 -14.15
N VAL A 49 2.42 2.14 -13.03
CA VAL A 49 2.37 3.47 -12.46
C VAL A 49 3.66 4.19 -12.84
N LYS A 50 3.52 5.24 -13.59
CA LYS A 50 4.68 6.04 -13.98
C LYS A 50 4.64 7.39 -13.29
#